data_a0987b809d61872c95d551c8e9ef1f03
#
_entry.id   a0987b809d61872c95d551c8e9ef1f03
#
_cell.length_a   1.000
_cell.length_b   1.000
_cell.length_c   1.000
_cell.angle_alpha   90.00
_cell.angle_beta   90.00
_cell.angle_gamma   90.00
#
_symmetry.space_group_name_H-M   'P 1'
#
loop_
_entity.id
_entity.type
_entity.pdbx_description
1 polymer ?
#
loop_
_entity_poly.entity_id
_entity_poly.type
_entity_poly.pdbx_seq_one_letter_code
_entity_poly.pdbx_strand_id
1 'polypeptide(L)'
;MNEWERLSRQAKAIKQKYPKGTQVCLGHMEGEKDMPSGLKGTVSFADDIGQIHVKWENGRTLALNTEVDSFQVVSRSKKERDGFSR
;
A
#
# COMPACT_ATOMS: atom_id res chain seq x y z
N MET A 1 -17.04 18.96 -8.86
CA MET A 1 -16.67 17.98 -7.86
C MET A 1 -15.82 18.62 -6.79
N ASN A 2 -16.15 18.42 -5.53
CA ASN A 2 -15.37 19.04 -4.49
C ASN A 2 -14.19 18.13 -4.11
N GLU A 3 -13.31 18.66 -3.29
CA GLU A 3 -12.11 17.97 -2.91
C GLU A 3 -12.41 16.68 -2.16
N TRP A 4 -13.41 16.70 -1.33
CA TRP A 4 -13.80 15.52 -0.57
C TRP A 4 -14.21 14.37 -1.48
N GLU A 5 -15.00 14.66 -2.50
CA GLU A 5 -15.43 13.64 -3.42
C GLU A 5 -14.29 13.07 -4.22
N ARG A 6 -13.34 13.92 -4.60
CA ARG A 6 -12.19 13.47 -5.35
C ARG A 6 -11.33 12.53 -4.52
N LEU A 7 -11.08 12.91 -3.26
CA LEU A 7 -10.29 12.07 -2.37
C LEU A 7 -10.99 10.75 -2.07
N SER A 8 -12.29 10.79 -1.94
CA SER A 8 -13.07 9.60 -1.68
C SER A 8 -12.99 8.60 -2.84
N ARG A 9 -13.04 9.08 -4.05
CA ARG A 9 -12.92 8.22 -5.22
C ARG A 9 -11.54 7.64 -5.34
N GLN A 10 -10.53 8.46 -5.04
CA GLN A 10 -9.16 8.01 -5.06
C GLN A 10 -8.94 6.92 -4.04
N ALA A 11 -9.48 7.10 -2.83
CA ALA A 11 -9.34 6.12 -1.77
C ALA A 11 -9.97 4.79 -2.16
N LYS A 12 -11.14 4.86 -2.80
CA LYS A 12 -11.82 3.67 -3.22
C LYS A 12 -11.02 2.89 -4.25
N ALA A 13 -10.45 3.60 -5.20
CA ALA A 13 -9.63 2.96 -6.22
C ALA A 13 -8.39 2.33 -5.59
N ILE A 14 -7.79 3.01 -4.63
CA ILE A 14 -6.61 2.49 -3.96
C ILE A 14 -6.93 1.24 -3.15
N LYS A 15 -8.08 1.22 -2.50
CA LYS A 15 -8.50 0.05 -1.75
C LYS A 15 -8.66 -1.18 -2.65
N GLN A 16 -9.12 -0.97 -3.86
CA GLN A 16 -9.28 -2.05 -4.80
C GLN A 16 -7.96 -2.52 -5.39
N LYS A 17 -7.06 -1.59 -5.59
CA LYS A 17 -5.77 -1.88 -6.19
C LYS A 17 -4.80 -2.55 -5.22
N TYR A 18 -4.90 -2.20 -3.95
CA TYR A 18 -3.99 -2.72 -2.94
C TYR A 18 -4.76 -3.36 -1.79
N PRO A 19 -5.34 -4.53 -2.02
CA PRO A 19 -6.11 -5.20 -0.96
C PRO A 19 -5.19 -5.74 0.13
N LYS A 20 -5.78 -6.02 1.28
CA LYS A 20 -5.07 -6.61 2.39
C LYS A 20 -4.30 -7.84 1.94
N GLY A 21 -3.07 -7.96 2.36
CA GLY A 21 -2.23 -9.08 2.01
C GLY A 21 -1.34 -8.84 0.80
N THR A 22 -1.52 -7.72 0.11
CA THR A 22 -0.66 -7.38 -1.01
C THR A 22 0.74 -7.09 -0.47
N GLN A 23 1.76 -7.63 -1.12
CA GLN A 23 3.13 -7.40 -0.71
C GLN A 23 3.76 -6.32 -1.57
N VAL A 24 4.45 -5.41 -0.91
CA VAL A 24 5.06 -4.28 -1.59
C VAL A 24 6.54 -4.18 -1.24
N CYS A 25 7.29 -3.54 -2.11
CA CYS A 25 8.71 -3.28 -1.89
C CYS A 25 8.90 -1.77 -1.94
N LEU A 26 9.48 -1.23 -0.90
CA LEU A 26 9.65 0.21 -0.82
C LEU A 26 10.73 0.70 -1.76
N GLY A 27 10.45 1.78 -2.49
CA GLY A 27 11.46 2.45 -3.27
C GLY A 27 12.03 3.61 -2.45
N HIS A 28 11.15 4.48 -2.00
CA HIS A 28 11.59 5.64 -1.22
C HIS A 28 10.41 6.16 -0.40
N MET A 29 10.64 6.47 0.85
CA MET A 29 9.60 7.04 1.70
C MET A 29 10.09 8.39 2.21
N GLU A 30 9.36 9.43 1.86
CA GLU A 30 9.71 10.78 2.25
C GLU A 30 9.72 10.97 3.75
N GLY A 31 10.76 11.57 4.25
CA GLY A 31 10.81 11.95 5.65
C GLY A 31 11.11 10.86 6.65
N GLU A 32 11.34 9.64 6.17
CA GLU A 32 11.58 8.52 7.09
C GLU A 32 13.00 8.02 6.97
N LYS A 33 13.69 7.97 8.08
CA LYS A 33 15.08 7.56 8.08
C LYS A 33 15.30 6.06 8.17
N ASP A 34 14.42 5.37 8.85
CA ASP A 34 14.60 3.94 9.08
C ASP A 34 13.88 3.07 8.07
N MET A 35 13.59 3.64 6.91
CA MET A 35 12.86 2.94 5.88
C MET A 35 13.71 2.85 4.63
N PRO A 36 14.61 1.87 4.58
CA PRO A 36 15.51 1.77 3.43
C PRO A 36 14.83 1.29 2.17
N SER A 37 15.38 1.70 1.06
CA SER A 37 14.95 1.23 -0.24
C SER A 37 15.07 -0.28 -0.30
N GLY A 38 14.09 -0.94 -0.85
CA GLY A 38 14.07 -2.39 -0.94
C GLY A 38 13.40 -3.09 0.22
N LEU A 39 12.99 -2.33 1.23
CA LEU A 39 12.32 -2.93 2.37
C LEU A 39 10.96 -3.46 1.93
N LYS A 40 10.62 -4.66 2.36
CA LYS A 40 9.35 -5.27 1.99
C LYS A 40 8.32 -5.13 3.10
N GLY A 41 7.08 -5.14 2.71
CA GLY A 41 5.98 -5.06 3.66
C GLY A 41 4.72 -5.68 3.12
N THR A 42 3.73 -5.79 3.98
CA THR A 42 2.44 -6.39 3.62
C THR A 42 1.34 -5.40 3.95
N VAL A 43 0.47 -5.17 3.01
CA VAL A 43 -0.62 -4.22 3.18
C VAL A 43 -1.61 -4.73 4.21
N SER A 44 -1.94 -3.90 5.18
CA SER A 44 -2.96 -4.20 6.17
C SER A 44 -4.31 -3.69 5.69
N PHE A 45 -4.35 -2.45 5.26
CA PHE A 45 -5.59 -1.87 4.71
C PHE A 45 -5.25 -0.50 4.09
N ALA A 46 -6.17 0.02 3.31
CA ALA A 46 -6.07 1.39 2.80
C ALA A 46 -7.16 2.21 3.47
N ASP A 47 -6.84 3.41 3.89
CA ASP A 47 -7.80 4.20 4.64
C ASP A 47 -8.63 5.10 3.73
N ASP A 48 -9.50 5.89 4.33
CA ASP A 48 -10.46 6.69 3.57
C ASP A 48 -9.85 7.90 2.88
N ILE A 49 -8.62 8.22 3.17
CA ILE A 49 -7.93 9.29 2.47
C ILE A 49 -6.89 8.75 1.51
N GLY A 50 -6.90 7.45 1.28
CA GLY A 50 -6.05 6.85 0.25
C GLY A 50 -4.65 6.51 0.66
N GLN A 51 -4.37 6.47 1.96
CA GLN A 51 -3.07 6.02 2.41
C GLN A 51 -3.09 4.53 2.64
N ILE A 52 -2.02 3.86 2.30
CA ILE A 52 -1.92 2.41 2.41
C ILE A 52 -1.14 2.06 3.65
N HIS A 53 -1.80 1.42 4.60
CA HIS A 53 -1.15 1.03 5.86
C HIS A 53 -0.45 -0.31 5.68
N VAL A 54 0.83 -0.33 5.97
CA VAL A 54 1.69 -1.48 5.69
C VAL A 54 2.45 -1.89 6.92
N LYS A 55 2.57 -3.18 7.12
CA LYS A 55 3.43 -3.73 8.14
C LYS A 55 4.73 -4.08 7.46
N TRP A 56 5.79 -3.37 7.81
CA TRP A 56 7.09 -3.54 7.18
C TRP A 56 7.91 -4.61 7.87
N GLU A 57 8.81 -5.22 7.13
CA GLU A 57 9.62 -6.33 7.67
C GLU A 57 10.53 -5.92 8.82
N ASN A 58 10.84 -4.64 8.92
CA ASN A 58 11.67 -4.17 10.02
C ASN A 58 10.87 -3.92 11.30
N GLY A 59 9.60 -4.31 11.32
CA GLY A 59 8.76 -4.16 12.49
C GLY A 59 7.98 -2.87 12.57
N ARG A 60 8.21 -1.98 11.63
CA ARG A 60 7.49 -0.70 11.64
C ARG A 60 6.15 -0.82 10.95
N THR A 61 5.23 0.03 11.36
CA THR A 61 3.91 0.09 10.75
C THR A 61 3.72 1.53 10.29
N LEU A 62 3.94 1.76 9.02
CA LEU A 62 3.86 3.10 8.46
C LEU A 62 3.02 3.08 7.20
N ALA A 63 2.29 4.16 6.98
CA ALA A 63 1.44 4.26 5.80
C ALA A 63 2.22 4.80 4.62
N LEU A 64 1.89 4.30 3.43
CA LEU A 64 2.43 4.79 2.18
C LEU A 64 1.47 5.79 1.58
N ASN A 65 2.01 6.89 1.09
CA ASN A 65 1.23 7.88 0.37
C ASN A 65 1.59 7.70 -1.10
N THR A 66 0.63 7.27 -1.92
CA THR A 66 0.89 6.93 -3.30
C THR A 66 1.34 8.12 -4.14
N GLU A 67 1.18 9.34 -3.64
CA GLU A 67 1.57 10.53 -4.38
C GLU A 67 3.00 10.97 -4.12
N VAL A 68 3.54 10.67 -2.95
CA VAL A 68 4.89 11.12 -2.61
C VAL A 68 5.89 10.00 -2.35
N ASP A 69 5.41 8.82 -2.01
CA ASP A 69 6.31 7.71 -1.73
C ASP A 69 6.38 6.79 -2.95
N SER A 70 7.53 6.19 -3.19
CA SER A 70 7.62 5.27 -4.31
C SER A 70 7.75 3.83 -3.81
N PHE A 71 7.08 2.92 -4.47
CA PHE A 71 7.06 1.51 -4.11
C PHE A 71 6.57 0.68 -5.28
N GLN A 72 6.76 -0.61 -5.18
CA GLN A 72 6.29 -1.53 -6.21
C GLN A 72 5.52 -2.67 -5.57
N VAL A 73 4.52 -3.17 -6.26
CA VAL A 73 3.79 -4.35 -5.82
C VAL A 73 4.61 -5.56 -6.21
N VAL A 74 4.94 -6.38 -5.22
CA VAL A 74 5.73 -7.58 -5.45
C VAL A 74 4.84 -8.80 -5.65
N SER A 75 3.74 -8.84 -4.90
CA SER A 75 2.85 -9.98 -4.95
C SER A 75 1.47 -9.55 -4.55
N ARG A 76 0.46 -10.07 -5.22
CA ARG A 76 -0.90 -9.77 -4.89
C ARG A 76 -1.37 -10.62 -3.72
N SER A 77 -2.56 -10.31 -3.26
CA SER A 77 -3.16 -11.04 -2.17
C SER A 77 -3.21 -12.51 -2.47
N LYS A 78 -2.89 -13.37 -1.46
CA LYS A 78 -2.95 -14.76 -1.60
C LYS A 78 -4.27 -15.27 -2.02
N LYS A 79 -5.34 -14.66 -1.60
CA LYS A 79 -6.63 -15.08 -1.94
C LYS A 79 -6.85 -15.10 -3.42
N GLU A 80 -6.35 -14.12 -4.12
CA GLU A 80 -6.47 -14.04 -5.52
C GLU A 80 -5.76 -15.14 -6.21
N ARG A 81 -4.59 -15.50 -5.75
CA ARG A 81 -3.82 -16.50 -6.34
C ARG A 81 -4.40 -17.87 -6.15
N ASP A 82 -5.00 -18.12 -4.99
CA ASP A 82 -5.59 -19.39 -4.75
C ASP A 82 -6.72 -19.64 -5.69
N GLY A 83 -7.41 -18.63 -6.09
CA GLY A 83 -8.51 -18.75 -6.97
C GLY A 83 -8.16 -19.35 -8.25
N PHE A 84 -6.87 -19.36 -8.67
CA PHE A 84 -6.57 -19.91 -9.83
C PHE A 84 -5.59 -20.89 -9.89
N SER A 85 -5.02 -21.15 -8.89
CA SER A 85 -4.07 -22.06 -8.94
C SER A 85 -4.65 -23.38 -9.14
N ARG A 86 -5.29 -23.66 -9.64
CA ARG A 86 -5.73 -24.88 -9.79
C ARG A 86 -5.96 -25.31 -10.71
#